data_fe06ed00c384c7d9c4009f18134a4348
#
_entry.id   fe06ed00c384c7d9c4009f18134a4348
#
_cell.length_a   1.000
_cell.length_b   1.000
_cell.length_c   1.000
_cell.angle_alpha   90.00
_cell.angle_beta   90.00
_cell.angle_gamma   90.00
#
_symmetry.space_group_name_H-M   'P 1'
#
loop_
_entity.id
_entity.type
_entity.pdbx_description
1 polymer ?
#
loop_
_entity_poly.entity_id
_entity_poly.type
_entity_poly.pdbx_seq_one_letter_code
_entity_poly.pdbx_strand_id
1 'polypeptide(L)'
;MAFYEDRATLRIINLKSKEVRTVLDGKYNYSYSDGDIWFEWSPDSKWLMCSYIGNGGWNNTDIAVVKADGKEVHNITDSGYSDSNGKWVLGGKAILFESDRAGYRSHGSWGAEYDAYLMFLDLEAYDRFRMSKEELELAESNKDEKEKKADEKEEKKKENKKKKEEKTGKIEVDKVKPLELDFENCRDRVVRLTVNSSNMGDAIIDSKGEKVYYQAAFEGGYDLWCHDLKEGSTTLMMKGIGGGGFVADKDIKNLFLCNGSSIKKIDLGSKATTNIDFEAPFNYKPAEERQYLFDHVWRQVADKFYDPKMQGVDWEY
;
A
#
# COMPACT_ATOMS: atom_id res chain seq x y z
N MET A 1 -10.42 -8.71 11.42
CA MET A 1 -10.32 -7.25 11.25
C MET A 1 -9.06 -6.80 11.97
N ALA A 2 -8.25 -5.93 11.36
CA ALA A 2 -7.07 -5.33 12.00
C ALA A 2 -7.40 -3.89 12.44
N PHE A 3 -6.72 -3.41 13.47
CA PHE A 3 -6.87 -2.06 14.01
C PHE A 3 -5.65 -1.69 14.85
N TYR A 4 -5.40 -0.41 15.01
CA TYR A 4 -4.46 0.09 16.00
C TYR A 4 -5.14 0.29 17.34
N GLU A 5 -4.55 -0.24 18.41
CA GLU A 5 -4.89 0.04 19.79
C GLU A 5 -3.81 0.96 20.37
N ASP A 6 -4.23 1.89 21.23
CA ASP A 6 -3.34 2.90 21.82
C ASP A 6 -2.45 3.58 20.75
N ARG A 7 -3.04 3.78 19.57
CA ARG A 7 -2.48 4.46 18.40
C ARG A 7 -1.32 3.75 17.70
N ALA A 8 -0.55 2.91 18.36
CA ALA A 8 0.69 2.34 17.83
C ALA A 8 0.72 0.81 17.78
N THR A 9 -0.06 0.13 18.63
CA THR A 9 -0.09 -1.34 18.71
C THR A 9 -1.03 -1.92 17.65
N LEU A 10 -0.49 -2.65 16.67
CA LEU A 10 -1.31 -3.29 15.65
C LEU A 10 -1.89 -4.62 16.15
N ARG A 11 -3.21 -4.72 16.13
CA ARG A 11 -3.96 -5.89 16.60
C ARG A 11 -4.90 -6.44 15.55
N ILE A 12 -5.22 -7.71 15.70
CA ILE A 12 -6.26 -8.41 14.93
C ILE A 12 -7.32 -8.95 15.87
N ILE A 13 -8.58 -8.67 15.55
CA ILE A 13 -9.74 -9.29 16.19
C ILE A 13 -10.39 -10.32 15.25
N ASN A 14 -10.65 -11.52 15.76
CA ASN A 14 -11.53 -12.47 15.10
C ASN A 14 -12.98 -12.07 15.33
N LEU A 15 -13.71 -11.72 14.28
CA LEU A 15 -15.09 -11.22 14.41
C LEU A 15 -16.08 -12.26 14.95
N LYS A 16 -15.79 -13.56 14.83
CA LYS A 16 -16.63 -14.64 15.33
C LYS A 16 -16.32 -14.98 16.78
N SER A 17 -15.05 -15.31 17.09
CA SER A 17 -14.64 -15.69 18.46
C SER A 17 -14.45 -14.50 19.38
N LYS A 18 -14.34 -13.26 18.84
CA LYS A 18 -13.98 -12.04 19.55
C LYS A 18 -12.58 -12.05 20.20
N GLU A 19 -11.80 -13.05 19.90
CA GLU A 19 -10.41 -13.14 20.32
C GLU A 19 -9.57 -12.04 19.67
N VAL A 20 -8.80 -11.33 20.50
CA VAL A 20 -7.89 -10.25 20.07
C VAL A 20 -6.47 -10.73 20.26
N ARG A 21 -5.60 -10.46 19.29
CA ARG A 21 -4.16 -10.72 19.38
C ARG A 21 -3.35 -9.55 18.87
N THR A 22 -2.22 -9.31 19.49
CA THR A 22 -1.22 -8.36 19.01
C THR A 22 -0.42 -9.00 17.88
N VAL A 23 -0.22 -8.25 16.78
CA VAL A 23 0.60 -8.68 15.64
C VAL A 23 1.86 -7.82 15.49
N LEU A 24 1.82 -6.56 15.94
CA LEU A 24 2.99 -5.72 16.07
C LEU A 24 2.88 -4.89 17.36
N ASP A 25 3.91 -4.96 18.20
CA ASP A 25 4.01 -4.18 19.44
C ASP A 25 4.17 -2.69 19.14
N GLY A 26 3.50 -1.83 19.93
CA GLY A 26 3.50 -0.38 19.75
C GLY A 26 4.88 0.29 19.85
N LYS A 27 5.86 -0.37 20.51
CA LYS A 27 7.25 0.14 20.56
C LYS A 27 7.94 0.20 19.20
N TYR A 28 7.43 -0.52 18.19
CA TYR A 28 7.93 -0.50 16.81
C TYR A 28 7.21 0.52 15.94
N ASN A 29 6.41 1.39 16.54
CA ASN A 29 5.71 2.42 15.82
C ASN A 29 5.64 3.73 16.64
N TYR A 30 5.42 4.82 15.94
CA TYR A 30 5.19 6.12 16.56
C TYR A 30 4.07 6.83 15.82
N SER A 31 3.00 7.15 16.56
CA SER A 31 1.90 7.93 16.03
C SER A 31 1.97 9.33 16.61
N TYR A 32 2.10 10.34 15.75
CA TYR A 32 2.08 11.74 16.15
C TYR A 32 0.65 12.23 16.39
N SER A 33 -0.27 11.81 15.51
CA SER A 33 -1.70 12.12 15.60
C SER A 33 -2.52 10.89 15.26
N ASP A 34 -3.81 10.86 15.63
CA ASP A 34 -4.68 9.74 15.32
C ASP A 34 -4.80 9.54 13.81
N GLY A 35 -4.53 8.31 13.35
CA GLY A 35 -4.65 7.93 11.96
C GLY A 35 -3.47 8.31 11.06
N ASP A 36 -2.33 8.72 11.61
CA ASP A 36 -1.11 9.06 10.85
C ASP A 36 -0.25 7.85 10.49
N ILE A 37 -0.52 6.69 11.06
CA ILE A 37 0.11 5.43 10.70
C ILE A 37 -0.88 4.51 9.99
N TRP A 38 -0.37 3.68 9.10
CA TRP A 38 -1.17 2.88 8.20
C TRP A 38 -0.84 1.40 8.27
N PHE A 39 -1.76 0.58 7.82
CA PHE A 39 -1.55 -0.84 7.51
C PHE A 39 -2.43 -1.27 6.33
N GLU A 40 -2.00 -2.31 5.63
CA GLU A 40 -2.74 -2.91 4.54
C GLU A 40 -2.63 -4.43 4.57
N TRP A 41 -3.75 -5.12 4.32
CA TRP A 41 -3.77 -6.57 4.20
C TRP A 41 -3.20 -7.03 2.87
N SER A 42 -2.40 -8.10 2.88
CA SER A 42 -2.02 -8.80 1.67
C SER A 42 -3.24 -9.39 0.95
N PRO A 43 -3.20 -9.55 -0.38
CA PRO A 43 -4.31 -10.12 -1.15
C PRO A 43 -4.78 -11.49 -0.67
N ASP A 44 -3.89 -12.31 -0.10
CA ASP A 44 -4.22 -13.63 0.46
C ASP A 44 -4.66 -13.59 1.93
N SER A 45 -4.72 -12.40 2.53
CA SER A 45 -5.10 -12.17 3.93
C SER A 45 -4.23 -12.91 4.97
N LYS A 46 -2.97 -13.23 4.62
CA LYS A 46 -2.03 -13.89 5.52
C LYS A 46 -1.04 -12.93 6.16
N TRP A 47 -0.86 -11.76 5.56
CA TRP A 47 0.12 -10.76 5.98
C TRP A 47 -0.52 -9.38 6.11
N LEU A 48 0.10 -8.56 6.93
CA LEU A 48 -0.17 -7.13 7.04
C LEU A 48 1.12 -6.39 6.71
N MET A 49 1.03 -5.43 5.82
CA MET A 49 2.07 -4.44 5.60
C MET A 49 1.75 -3.22 6.44
N CYS A 50 2.72 -2.61 7.07
CA CYS A 50 2.49 -1.48 7.97
C CYS A 50 3.72 -0.57 8.09
N SER A 51 3.48 0.63 8.59
CA SER A 51 4.53 1.53 9.04
C SER A 51 5.32 0.87 10.18
N TYR A 52 6.64 1.09 10.22
CA TYR A 52 7.54 0.46 11.15
C TYR A 52 8.70 1.39 11.51
N ILE A 53 9.05 1.45 12.79
CA ILE A 53 10.27 2.08 13.25
C ILE A 53 11.27 0.98 13.60
N GLY A 54 12.22 0.76 12.69
CA GLY A 54 13.28 -0.23 12.89
C GLY A 54 14.44 0.35 13.70
N ASN A 55 15.51 0.67 13.00
CA ASN A 55 16.73 1.25 13.57
C ASN A 55 16.77 2.79 13.50
N GLY A 56 15.77 3.38 12.84
CA GLY A 56 15.66 4.83 12.65
C GLY A 56 14.94 5.53 13.80
N GLY A 57 14.81 6.83 13.67
CA GLY A 57 13.93 7.64 14.51
C GLY A 57 12.50 7.67 13.95
N TRP A 58 11.61 8.31 14.67
CA TRP A 58 10.23 8.52 14.28
C TRP A 58 10.05 9.19 12.90
N ASN A 59 11.06 9.86 12.39
CA ASN A 59 11.10 10.53 11.09
C ASN A 59 11.82 9.74 9.99
N ASN A 60 12.27 8.52 10.27
CA ASN A 60 12.86 7.59 9.31
C ASN A 60 12.08 6.27 9.40
N THR A 61 10.83 6.31 8.98
CA THR A 61 9.97 5.13 9.01
C THR A 61 10.36 4.14 7.93
N ASP A 62 10.32 2.88 8.29
CA ASP A 62 10.44 1.74 7.39
C ASP A 62 9.06 1.15 7.09
N ILE A 63 9.05 0.19 6.19
CA ILE A 63 7.90 -0.66 5.91
C ILE A 63 8.20 -2.06 6.43
N ALA A 64 7.30 -2.59 7.26
CA ALA A 64 7.35 -3.97 7.69
C ALA A 64 6.18 -4.78 7.10
N VAL A 65 6.43 -6.07 6.92
CA VAL A 65 5.41 -7.09 6.63
C VAL A 65 5.33 -8.04 7.81
N VAL A 66 4.14 -8.14 8.40
CA VAL A 66 3.86 -8.89 9.62
C VAL A 66 2.89 -10.01 9.30
N LYS A 67 3.21 -11.23 9.75
CA LYS A 67 2.30 -12.35 9.57
C LYS A 67 1.05 -12.18 10.42
N ALA A 68 -0.11 -12.48 9.87
CA ALA A 68 -1.38 -12.29 10.56
C ALA A 68 -1.53 -13.10 11.86
N ASP A 69 -0.67 -14.11 12.11
CA ASP A 69 -0.61 -14.83 13.37
C ASP A 69 0.30 -14.16 14.43
N GLY A 70 1.00 -13.08 14.06
CA GLY A 70 1.89 -12.32 14.94
C GLY A 70 3.26 -12.95 15.19
N LYS A 71 3.61 -14.04 14.50
CA LYS A 71 4.85 -14.80 14.78
C LYS A 71 6.06 -14.34 13.98
N GLU A 72 5.84 -13.64 12.88
CA GLU A 72 6.89 -13.21 11.97
C GLU A 72 6.73 -11.72 11.67
N VAL A 73 7.82 -10.97 11.79
CA VAL A 73 7.92 -9.54 11.44
C VAL A 73 9.16 -9.37 10.59
N HIS A 74 8.99 -8.82 9.40
CA HIS A 74 10.06 -8.55 8.45
C HIS A 74 10.09 -7.04 8.17
N ASN A 75 11.15 -6.34 8.65
CA ASN A 75 11.44 -4.99 8.18
C ASN A 75 11.99 -5.12 6.76
N ILE A 76 11.20 -4.80 5.75
CA ILE A 76 11.56 -5.05 4.36
C ILE A 76 12.37 -3.93 3.74
N THR A 77 12.21 -2.69 4.19
CA THR A 77 12.97 -1.56 3.64
C THR A 77 14.30 -1.34 4.38
N ASP A 78 14.30 -1.20 5.70
CA ASP A 78 15.49 -1.09 6.58
C ASP A 78 16.58 -0.19 5.96
N SER A 79 16.16 1.00 5.53
CA SER A 79 16.94 1.79 4.58
C SER A 79 17.63 3.01 5.20
N GLY A 80 17.20 3.45 6.37
CA GLY A 80 17.63 4.71 6.98
C GLY A 80 17.07 5.97 6.29
N TYR A 81 16.14 5.79 5.35
CA TYR A 81 15.35 6.82 4.69
C TYR A 81 13.91 6.79 5.19
N SER A 82 13.09 7.77 4.80
CA SER A 82 11.66 7.71 5.08
C SER A 82 10.97 6.93 3.98
N ASP A 83 10.57 5.70 4.29
CA ASP A 83 9.81 4.82 3.40
C ASP A 83 8.36 4.74 3.90
N SER A 84 7.40 5.03 3.02
CA SER A 84 5.99 5.19 3.40
C SER A 84 5.03 4.81 2.27
N ASN A 85 3.73 4.90 2.54
CA ASN A 85 2.64 4.70 1.56
C ASN A 85 2.73 3.38 0.78
N GLY A 86 3.15 2.30 1.46
CA GLY A 86 3.26 0.98 0.84
C GLY A 86 1.92 0.46 0.35
N LYS A 87 1.90 -0.12 -0.86
CA LYS A 87 0.73 -0.75 -1.49
C LYS A 87 1.10 -2.11 -2.05
N TRP A 88 0.26 -3.12 -1.79
CA TRP A 88 0.40 -4.41 -2.46
C TRP A 88 0.02 -4.28 -3.93
N VAL A 89 0.91 -4.61 -4.82
CA VAL A 89 0.71 -4.54 -6.26
C VAL A 89 1.09 -5.84 -6.97
N LEU A 90 0.77 -5.96 -8.24
CA LEU A 90 1.06 -7.14 -9.06
C LEU A 90 0.58 -8.46 -8.41
N GLY A 91 -0.65 -8.42 -7.85
CA GLY A 91 -1.22 -9.59 -7.19
C GLY A 91 -0.56 -9.97 -5.86
N GLY A 92 0.15 -9.04 -5.22
CA GLY A 92 0.90 -9.25 -3.98
C GLY A 92 2.35 -9.70 -4.17
N LYS A 93 2.83 -9.75 -5.40
CA LYS A 93 4.20 -10.14 -5.73
C LYS A 93 5.21 -8.99 -5.57
N ALA A 94 4.71 -7.76 -5.46
CA ALA A 94 5.52 -6.58 -5.24
C ALA A 94 4.81 -5.57 -4.34
N ILE A 95 5.60 -4.64 -3.80
CA ILE A 95 5.14 -3.51 -3.01
C ILE A 95 5.58 -2.24 -3.73
N LEU A 96 4.61 -1.36 -4.01
CA LEU A 96 4.84 0.01 -4.43
C LEU A 96 4.92 0.88 -3.18
N PHE A 97 5.93 1.73 -3.07
CA PHE A 97 6.11 2.61 -1.92
C PHE A 97 6.82 3.91 -2.29
N GLU A 98 6.77 4.88 -1.40
CA GLU A 98 7.44 6.16 -1.53
C GLU A 98 8.67 6.22 -0.65
N SER A 99 9.73 6.87 -1.15
CA SER A 99 10.98 7.04 -0.41
C SER A 99 11.69 8.35 -0.76
N ASP A 100 12.30 8.99 0.23
CA ASP A 100 13.13 10.19 0.04
C ASP A 100 14.61 9.88 -0.23
N ARG A 101 14.94 8.62 -0.58
CA ARG A 101 16.33 8.15 -0.73
C ARG A 101 17.10 8.73 -1.91
N ALA A 102 16.42 9.26 -2.93
CA ALA A 102 17.05 9.86 -4.10
C ALA A 102 16.77 11.36 -4.23
N GLY A 103 15.79 11.87 -3.50
CA GLY A 103 15.37 13.27 -3.54
C GLY A 103 16.13 14.17 -2.58
N TYR A 104 15.77 15.45 -2.59
CA TYR A 104 16.25 16.40 -1.59
C TYR A 104 15.71 16.01 -0.21
N ARG A 105 16.60 15.94 0.77
CA ARG A 105 16.25 15.71 2.18
C ARG A 105 16.59 16.95 3.00
N SER A 106 15.60 17.50 3.65
CA SER A 106 15.80 18.52 4.66
C SER A 106 16.03 17.88 6.04
N HIS A 107 16.37 18.71 7.02
CA HIS A 107 16.45 18.26 8.41
C HIS A 107 15.10 17.66 8.86
N GLY A 108 15.14 16.45 9.37
CA GLY A 108 13.96 15.72 9.82
C GLY A 108 12.99 15.30 8.70
N SER A 109 13.45 15.27 7.45
CA SER A 109 12.67 14.96 6.25
C SER A 109 11.45 15.87 6.01
N TRP A 110 11.35 17.00 6.66
CA TRP A 110 10.32 17.99 6.39
C TRP A 110 10.61 18.73 5.09
N GLY A 111 9.68 18.65 4.13
CA GLY A 111 9.87 19.19 2.79
C GLY A 111 10.85 18.37 1.94
N ALA A 112 11.06 17.11 2.27
CA ALA A 112 11.80 16.19 1.43
C ALA A 112 11.08 15.95 0.09
N GLU A 113 11.85 15.64 -0.95
CA GLU A 113 11.33 15.18 -2.22
C GLU A 113 11.35 13.66 -2.25
N TYR A 114 10.27 13.08 -2.73
CA TYR A 114 10.06 11.65 -2.77
C TYR A 114 10.05 11.12 -4.19
N ASP A 115 10.25 9.82 -4.28
CA ASP A 115 10.13 9.01 -5.46
C ASP A 115 9.27 7.79 -5.20
N ALA A 116 8.60 7.27 -6.23
CA ALA A 116 7.95 5.99 -6.20
C ALA A 116 8.96 4.86 -6.49
N TYR A 117 8.91 3.83 -5.67
CA TYR A 117 9.74 2.62 -5.79
C TYR A 117 8.87 1.38 -5.85
N LEU A 118 9.37 0.37 -6.53
CA LEU A 118 8.78 -0.97 -6.58
C LEU A 118 9.77 -1.97 -6.00
N MET A 119 9.37 -2.69 -4.96
CA MET A 119 10.13 -3.79 -4.35
C MET A 119 9.46 -5.10 -4.69
N PHE A 120 10.20 -6.05 -5.25
CA PHE A 120 9.67 -7.35 -5.61
C PHE A 120 9.93 -8.37 -4.50
N LEU A 121 8.86 -9.02 -4.06
CA LEU A 121 8.86 -10.12 -3.11
C LEU A 121 8.83 -11.49 -3.80
N ASP A 122 8.78 -11.51 -5.13
CA ASP A 122 8.75 -12.68 -5.99
C ASP A 122 9.81 -12.50 -7.11
N LEU A 123 10.71 -13.47 -7.23
CA LEU A 123 11.82 -13.39 -8.19
C LEU A 123 11.33 -13.46 -9.64
N GLU A 124 10.35 -14.34 -9.93
CA GLU A 124 9.82 -14.49 -11.28
C GLU A 124 9.15 -13.19 -11.75
N ALA A 125 8.42 -12.52 -10.85
CA ALA A 125 7.82 -11.22 -11.15
C ALA A 125 8.88 -10.14 -11.42
N TYR A 126 10.00 -10.16 -10.67
CA TYR A 126 11.12 -9.25 -10.90
C TYR A 126 11.80 -9.48 -12.24
N ASP A 127 12.09 -10.73 -12.57
CA ASP A 127 12.70 -11.08 -13.85
C ASP A 127 11.80 -10.68 -15.03
N ARG A 128 10.49 -10.96 -14.92
CA ARG A 128 9.50 -10.54 -15.91
C ARG A 128 9.42 -9.01 -16.05
N PHE A 129 9.46 -8.28 -14.94
CA PHE A 129 9.44 -6.82 -14.96
C PHE A 129 10.62 -6.23 -15.73
N ARG A 130 11.79 -6.84 -15.64
CA ARG A 130 13.03 -6.41 -16.30
C ARG A 130 13.09 -6.75 -17.79
N MET A 131 12.23 -7.64 -18.29
CA MET A 131 12.19 -7.98 -19.71
C MET A 131 11.87 -6.76 -20.57
N SER A 132 12.52 -6.67 -21.73
CA SER A 132 12.12 -5.73 -22.77
C SER A 132 10.73 -6.07 -23.32
N LYS A 133 10.17 -5.17 -24.12
CA LYS A 133 8.87 -5.40 -24.74
C LYS A 133 8.88 -6.64 -25.64
N GLU A 134 9.96 -6.80 -26.43
CA GLU A 134 10.16 -7.93 -27.33
C GLU A 134 10.31 -9.24 -26.56
N GLU A 135 11.06 -9.25 -25.46
CA GLU A 135 11.22 -10.42 -24.60
C GLU A 135 9.90 -10.84 -23.95
N LEU A 136 9.08 -9.86 -23.53
CA LEU A 136 7.74 -10.12 -22.98
C LEU A 136 6.80 -10.74 -24.03
N GLU A 137 6.77 -10.21 -25.25
CA GLU A 137 5.95 -10.73 -26.36
C GLU A 137 6.37 -12.18 -26.70
N LEU A 138 7.66 -12.44 -26.70
CA LEU A 138 8.21 -13.80 -26.94
C LEU A 138 7.85 -14.77 -25.80
N ALA A 139 7.94 -14.31 -24.55
CA ALA A 139 7.59 -15.10 -23.38
C ALA A 139 6.09 -15.45 -23.35
N GLU A 140 5.23 -14.50 -23.72
CA GLU A 140 3.78 -14.70 -23.81
C GLU A 140 3.41 -15.66 -24.95
N SER A 141 3.99 -15.50 -26.14
CA SER A 141 3.78 -16.40 -27.27
C SER A 141 4.16 -17.84 -26.92
N ASN A 142 5.29 -18.03 -26.23
CA ASN A 142 5.74 -19.35 -25.76
C ASN A 142 4.83 -19.96 -24.69
N LYS A 143 4.19 -19.13 -23.88
CA LYS A 143 3.25 -19.57 -22.83
C LYS A 143 1.94 -20.02 -23.44
N ASP A 144 1.39 -19.26 -24.39
CA ASP A 144 0.18 -19.59 -25.13
C ASP A 144 0.33 -20.93 -25.92
N GLU A 145 1.52 -21.16 -26.50
CA GLU A 145 1.79 -22.44 -27.18
C GLU A 145 1.86 -23.63 -26.20
N LYS A 146 2.39 -23.41 -24.99
CA LYS A 146 2.46 -24.46 -23.96
C LYS A 146 1.07 -24.74 -23.36
N GLU A 147 0.25 -23.73 -23.14
CA GLU A 147 -1.12 -23.88 -22.66
C GLU A 147 -2.00 -24.60 -23.69
N LYS A 148 -1.94 -24.21 -24.97
CA LYS A 148 -2.63 -24.91 -26.05
C LYS A 148 -2.26 -26.40 -26.13
N LYS A 149 -0.96 -26.72 -25.99
CA LYS A 149 -0.47 -28.11 -25.97
C LYS A 149 -0.89 -28.87 -24.70
N ALA A 150 -1.11 -28.18 -23.59
CA ALA A 150 -1.60 -28.77 -22.34
C ALA A 150 -3.11 -29.03 -22.41
N ASP A 151 -3.89 -28.09 -22.94
CA ASP A 151 -5.34 -28.22 -23.13
C ASP A 151 -5.68 -29.34 -24.13
N GLU A 152 -4.96 -29.44 -25.24
CA GLU A 152 -5.09 -30.55 -26.19
C GLU A 152 -4.80 -31.94 -25.56
N LYS A 153 -3.88 -31.98 -24.56
CA LYS A 153 -3.60 -33.21 -23.80
C LYS A 153 -4.68 -33.50 -22.74
N GLU A 154 -5.28 -32.47 -22.16
CA GLU A 154 -6.38 -32.64 -21.20
C GLU A 154 -7.73 -32.97 -21.89
N GLU A 155 -8.04 -32.41 -23.06
CA GLU A 155 -9.21 -32.77 -23.84
C GLU A 155 -9.19 -34.24 -24.24
N LYS A 156 -8.03 -34.75 -24.70
CA LYS A 156 -7.82 -36.17 -24.97
C LYS A 156 -7.96 -37.08 -23.75
N LYS A 157 -7.84 -36.57 -22.54
CA LYS A 157 -8.07 -37.27 -21.26
C LYS A 157 -9.53 -37.16 -20.78
N LYS A 158 -10.26 -36.07 -21.12
CA LYS A 158 -11.66 -35.81 -20.69
C LYS A 158 -12.67 -36.55 -21.52
N GLU A 159 -12.39 -36.90 -22.78
CA GLU A 159 -13.25 -37.76 -23.57
C GLU A 159 -13.49 -39.17 -22.96
N ASN A 160 -12.56 -39.61 -22.11
CA ASN A 160 -12.67 -40.90 -21.42
C ASN A 160 -13.34 -40.85 -20.03
N LYS A 161 -13.87 -39.70 -19.58
CA LYS A 161 -14.41 -39.52 -18.21
C LYS A 161 -15.78 -38.82 -18.10
N LYS A 162 -16.55 -38.69 -19.16
CA LYS A 162 -17.91 -38.15 -19.08
C LYS A 162 -18.92 -39.24 -18.69
N LYS A 163 -19.06 -39.49 -17.40
CA LYS A 163 -20.33 -39.91 -16.77
C LYS A 163 -20.31 -39.63 -15.28
N LYS A 164 -21.30 -38.79 -14.84
CA LYS A 164 -21.72 -38.41 -13.49
C LYS A 164 -20.90 -37.30 -12.79
N GLU A 165 -21.53 -36.10 -12.70
CA GLU A 165 -22.03 -35.60 -11.42
C GLU A 165 -22.89 -34.35 -11.63
N GLU A 166 -23.98 -34.29 -10.88
CA GLU A 166 -25.00 -33.23 -10.92
C GLU A 166 -24.53 -31.95 -10.23
N LYS A 167 -25.04 -30.83 -10.75
CA LYS A 167 -24.81 -29.46 -10.26
C LYS A 167 -25.49 -29.25 -8.91
N THR A 168 -24.71 -28.89 -7.90
CA THR A 168 -25.16 -28.07 -6.79
C THR A 168 -24.40 -26.74 -6.85
N GLY A 169 -25.13 -25.67 -7.11
CA GLY A 169 -24.59 -24.32 -7.20
C GLY A 169 -24.12 -23.83 -5.82
N LYS A 170 -22.82 -23.95 -5.57
CA LYS A 170 -22.11 -23.14 -4.60
C LYS A 170 -21.33 -22.11 -5.37
N ILE A 171 -21.52 -20.84 -5.03
CA ILE A 171 -20.62 -19.75 -5.44
C ILE A 171 -19.26 -20.12 -4.83
N GLU A 172 -18.36 -20.67 -5.64
CA GLU A 172 -16.96 -20.80 -5.26
C GLU A 172 -16.38 -19.39 -5.23
N VAL A 173 -16.13 -18.89 -4.02
CA VAL A 173 -15.23 -17.77 -3.83
C VAL A 173 -13.87 -18.28 -4.28
N ASP A 174 -13.33 -17.73 -5.36
CA ASP A 174 -11.99 -18.05 -5.85
C ASP A 174 -11.02 -17.96 -4.66
N LYS A 175 -10.49 -19.11 -4.25
CA LYS A 175 -9.52 -19.16 -3.17
C LYS A 175 -8.23 -18.52 -3.69
N VAL A 176 -7.94 -17.31 -3.25
CA VAL A 176 -6.66 -16.64 -3.52
C VAL A 176 -5.55 -17.58 -3.08
N LYS A 177 -4.63 -17.88 -3.99
CA LYS A 177 -3.47 -18.72 -3.67
C LYS A 177 -2.62 -18.03 -2.62
N PRO A 178 -2.06 -18.76 -1.64
CA PRO A 178 -1.10 -18.19 -0.71
C PRO A 178 0.07 -17.55 -1.45
N LEU A 179 0.51 -16.39 -0.98
CA LEU A 179 1.68 -15.71 -1.52
C LEU A 179 2.96 -16.43 -1.04
N GLU A 180 3.89 -16.62 -1.96
CA GLU A 180 5.25 -17.06 -1.67
C GLU A 180 6.14 -15.82 -1.69
N LEU A 181 6.57 -15.35 -0.51
CA LEU A 181 7.27 -14.09 -0.34
C LEU A 181 8.73 -14.35 0.03
N ASP A 182 9.65 -13.82 -0.76
CA ASP A 182 11.09 -13.82 -0.49
C ASP A 182 11.50 -12.50 0.18
N PHE A 183 11.58 -12.52 1.51
CA PHE A 183 11.98 -11.37 2.31
C PHE A 183 13.50 -11.21 2.42
N GLU A 184 14.28 -12.25 2.22
CA GLU A 184 15.74 -12.20 2.40
C GLU A 184 16.42 -11.37 1.31
N ASN A 185 15.93 -11.48 0.07
CA ASN A 185 16.58 -10.84 -1.09
C ASN A 185 15.73 -9.70 -1.70
N CYS A 186 14.62 -9.33 -1.08
CA CYS A 186 13.71 -8.31 -1.64
C CYS A 186 14.38 -6.93 -1.79
N ARG A 187 15.34 -6.59 -0.92
CA ARG A 187 16.07 -5.32 -0.96
C ARG A 187 16.96 -5.18 -2.20
N ASP A 188 17.42 -6.29 -2.78
CA ASP A 188 18.19 -6.29 -4.03
C ASP A 188 17.31 -6.13 -5.27
N ARG A 189 15.99 -6.22 -5.09
CA ARG A 189 14.99 -6.13 -6.13
C ARG A 189 14.11 -4.89 -6.00
N VAL A 190 14.75 -3.75 -5.72
CA VAL A 190 14.10 -2.44 -5.63
C VAL A 190 14.37 -1.64 -6.89
N VAL A 191 13.32 -1.11 -7.50
CA VAL A 191 13.40 -0.31 -8.73
C VAL A 191 12.74 1.04 -8.51
N ARG A 192 13.45 2.13 -8.84
CA ARG A 192 12.88 3.48 -8.87
C ARG A 192 11.99 3.62 -10.10
N LEU A 193 10.77 4.12 -9.92
CA LEU A 193 9.76 4.26 -10.97
C LEU A 193 9.62 5.68 -11.50
N THR A 194 9.96 6.69 -10.72
CA THR A 194 9.89 8.09 -11.11
C THR A 194 11.23 8.58 -11.63
N VAL A 195 11.21 9.43 -12.65
CA VAL A 195 12.44 9.96 -13.26
C VAL A 195 13.04 11.09 -12.42
N ASN A 196 12.17 11.97 -11.90
CA ASN A 196 12.57 13.10 -11.07
C ASN A 196 11.89 13.02 -9.71
N SER A 197 12.67 13.30 -8.67
CA SER A 197 12.14 13.47 -7.32
C SER A 197 11.27 14.72 -7.24
N SER A 198 10.26 14.71 -6.40
CA SER A 198 9.32 15.81 -6.25
C SER A 198 8.64 15.81 -4.88
N ASN A 199 7.93 16.89 -4.58
CA ASN A 199 6.88 16.81 -3.58
C ASN A 199 5.78 15.91 -4.14
N MET A 200 5.84 14.62 -3.79
CA MET A 200 4.94 13.59 -4.32
C MET A 200 3.73 13.44 -3.40
N GLY A 201 2.56 13.28 -3.99
CA GLY A 201 1.33 13.08 -3.24
C GLY A 201 0.97 11.61 -3.06
N ASP A 202 0.96 10.86 -4.14
CA ASP A 202 0.71 9.42 -4.16
C ASP A 202 1.05 8.81 -5.53
N ALA A 203 1.23 7.50 -5.57
CA ALA A 203 1.50 6.76 -6.80
C ALA A 203 0.68 5.46 -6.88
N ILE A 204 0.43 5.01 -8.11
CA ILE A 204 -0.20 3.74 -8.42
C ILE A 204 0.41 3.16 -9.69
N ILE A 205 0.54 1.84 -9.75
CA ILE A 205 1.06 1.12 -10.92
C ILE A 205 -0.06 0.27 -11.53
N ASP A 206 -0.07 0.12 -12.84
CA ASP A 206 -1.04 -0.73 -13.51
C ASP A 206 -0.85 -2.21 -13.19
N SER A 207 -1.87 -3.03 -13.48
CA SER A 207 -1.87 -4.46 -13.16
C SER A 207 -0.80 -5.26 -13.90
N LYS A 208 -0.23 -4.72 -14.97
CA LYS A 208 0.84 -5.33 -15.75
C LYS A 208 2.24 -4.91 -15.28
N GLY A 209 2.35 -3.84 -14.49
CA GLY A 209 3.63 -3.26 -14.10
C GLY A 209 4.31 -2.47 -15.21
N GLU A 210 3.53 -1.93 -16.15
CA GLU A 210 4.05 -1.21 -17.32
C GLU A 210 3.96 0.31 -17.19
N LYS A 211 2.96 0.82 -16.44
CA LYS A 211 2.72 2.25 -16.27
C LYS A 211 2.53 2.62 -14.82
N VAL A 212 3.25 3.64 -14.39
CA VAL A 212 3.03 4.28 -13.09
C VAL A 212 2.36 5.62 -13.27
N TYR A 213 1.29 5.86 -12.52
CA TYR A 213 0.59 7.13 -12.42
C TYR A 213 0.90 7.73 -11.06
N TYR A 214 1.32 8.99 -11.02
CA TYR A 214 1.74 9.62 -9.77
C TYR A 214 1.39 11.11 -9.74
N GLN A 215 1.18 11.61 -8.53
CA GLN A 215 1.00 13.03 -8.27
C GLN A 215 2.34 13.65 -7.94
N ALA A 216 2.70 14.71 -8.65
CA ALA A 216 3.91 15.46 -8.39
C ALA A 216 3.66 16.96 -8.48
N ALA A 217 4.20 17.70 -7.52
CA ALA A 217 4.16 19.16 -7.49
C ALA A 217 5.55 19.70 -7.79
N PHE A 218 5.84 19.96 -9.09
CA PHE A 218 7.10 20.57 -9.52
C PHE A 218 7.06 22.10 -9.48
N GLU A 219 5.93 22.72 -9.86
CA GLU A 219 5.81 24.15 -10.07
C GLU A 219 4.61 24.81 -9.33
N GLY A 220 4.14 24.20 -8.26
CA GLY A 220 3.03 24.78 -7.50
C GLY A 220 2.02 23.75 -7.03
N GLY A 221 1.00 23.41 -7.77
CA GLY A 221 0.00 22.42 -7.39
C GLY A 221 0.36 21.00 -7.83
N TYR A 222 -0.39 20.03 -7.37
CA TYR A 222 -0.21 18.65 -7.79
C TYR A 222 -0.78 18.42 -9.20
N ASP A 223 0.04 17.87 -10.05
CA ASP A 223 -0.30 17.40 -11.39
C ASP A 223 -0.29 15.87 -11.45
N LEU A 224 -1.10 15.29 -12.34
CA LEU A 224 -1.08 13.85 -12.63
C LEU A 224 -0.10 13.58 -13.76
N TRP A 225 0.87 12.72 -13.47
CA TRP A 225 1.86 12.24 -14.41
C TRP A 225 1.69 10.74 -14.68
N CYS A 226 2.09 10.31 -15.86
CA CYS A 226 2.22 8.90 -16.23
C CYS A 226 3.63 8.65 -16.75
N HIS A 227 4.30 7.66 -16.20
CA HIS A 227 5.56 7.14 -16.72
C HIS A 227 5.34 5.75 -17.28
N ASP A 228 5.61 5.56 -18.56
CA ASP A 228 5.64 4.27 -19.24
C ASP A 228 7.01 3.63 -19.01
N LEU A 229 7.03 2.56 -18.22
CA LEU A 229 8.25 1.88 -17.77
C LEU A 229 8.91 1.05 -18.87
N LYS A 230 8.18 0.69 -19.93
CA LYS A 230 8.69 -0.08 -21.06
C LYS A 230 9.23 0.81 -22.16
N GLU A 231 8.61 1.96 -22.38
CA GLU A 231 9.04 2.94 -23.37
C GLU A 231 9.98 4.01 -22.78
N GLY A 232 10.07 4.10 -21.44
CA GLY A 232 10.88 5.09 -20.73
C GLY A 232 10.37 6.54 -20.92
N SER A 233 9.11 6.73 -21.31
CA SER A 233 8.53 8.03 -21.59
C SER A 233 7.66 8.53 -20.43
N THR A 234 7.78 9.84 -20.12
CA THR A 234 6.98 10.49 -19.08
C THR A 234 6.06 11.52 -19.71
N THR A 235 4.79 11.47 -19.37
CA THR A 235 3.75 12.35 -19.90
C THR A 235 2.97 13.03 -18.79
N LEU A 236 2.81 14.35 -18.90
CA LEU A 236 1.86 15.10 -18.11
C LEU A 236 0.44 14.75 -18.55
N MET A 237 -0.31 14.07 -17.72
CA MET A 237 -1.69 13.68 -18.03
C MET A 237 -2.68 14.82 -17.78
N MET A 238 -2.60 15.42 -16.61
CA MET A 238 -3.53 16.49 -16.18
C MET A 238 -2.84 17.45 -15.23
N LYS A 239 -3.14 18.76 -15.36
CA LYS A 239 -2.68 19.80 -14.45
C LYS A 239 -3.69 20.06 -13.34
N GLY A 240 -3.16 20.42 -12.15
CA GLY A 240 -3.96 20.96 -11.05
C GLY A 240 -5.02 19.99 -10.51
N ILE A 241 -4.70 18.70 -10.41
CA ILE A 241 -5.67 17.73 -9.91
C ILE A 241 -5.95 17.87 -8.41
N GLY A 242 -5.05 18.52 -7.66
CA GLY A 242 -5.02 18.56 -6.19
C GLY A 242 -4.24 17.40 -5.59
N GLY A 243 -3.88 17.52 -4.32
CA GLY A 243 -3.22 16.44 -3.55
C GLY A 243 -4.24 15.53 -2.86
N GLY A 244 -3.83 14.30 -2.56
CA GLY A 244 -4.64 13.31 -1.84
C GLY A 244 -4.22 11.88 -2.19
N GLY A 245 -4.81 10.91 -1.50
CA GLY A 245 -4.56 9.49 -1.78
C GLY A 245 -5.26 9.02 -3.05
N PHE A 246 -4.62 8.14 -3.79
CA PHE A 246 -5.18 7.47 -4.96
C PHE A 246 -5.78 6.12 -4.60
N VAL A 247 -7.00 5.88 -5.09
CA VAL A 247 -7.59 4.55 -5.20
C VAL A 247 -7.93 4.31 -6.66
N ALA A 248 -7.64 3.13 -7.18
CA ALA A 248 -7.97 2.77 -8.55
C ALA A 248 -9.11 1.74 -8.60
N ASP A 249 -9.84 1.72 -9.71
CA ASP A 249 -10.68 0.57 -10.04
C ASP A 249 -9.80 -0.64 -10.44
N LYS A 250 -10.41 -1.83 -10.50
CA LYS A 250 -9.71 -3.09 -10.75
C LYS A 250 -8.86 -3.08 -12.03
N ASP A 251 -9.32 -2.39 -13.05
CA ASP A 251 -8.66 -2.36 -14.37
C ASP A 251 -7.78 -1.12 -14.55
N ILE A 252 -7.71 -0.25 -13.55
CA ILE A 252 -6.98 1.04 -13.57
C ILE A 252 -7.40 1.90 -14.77
N LYS A 253 -8.69 1.93 -15.05
CA LYS A 253 -9.29 2.85 -16.02
C LYS A 253 -9.66 4.17 -15.39
N ASN A 254 -10.00 4.13 -14.09
CA ASN A 254 -10.35 5.30 -13.32
C ASN A 254 -9.49 5.37 -12.05
N LEU A 255 -9.02 6.56 -11.74
CA LEU A 255 -8.45 6.90 -10.43
C LEU A 255 -9.47 7.69 -9.62
N PHE A 256 -9.52 7.42 -8.34
CA PHE A 256 -10.28 8.18 -7.37
C PHE A 256 -9.30 8.91 -6.47
N LEU A 257 -9.32 10.23 -6.54
CA LEU A 257 -8.52 11.10 -5.70
C LEU A 257 -9.33 11.46 -4.46
N CYS A 258 -8.86 11.01 -3.30
CA CYS A 258 -9.50 11.25 -2.00
C CYS A 258 -8.63 12.21 -1.18
N ASN A 259 -9.15 13.37 -0.83
CA ASN A 259 -8.42 14.40 -0.08
C ASN A 259 -9.03 14.70 1.32
N GLY A 260 -9.79 13.77 1.86
CA GLY A 260 -10.46 13.91 3.17
C GLY A 260 -11.80 14.64 3.11
N SER A 261 -11.98 15.63 2.25
CA SER A 261 -13.22 16.41 2.13
C SER A 261 -13.96 16.20 0.82
N SER A 262 -13.30 15.65 -0.19
CA SER A 262 -13.92 15.38 -1.50
C SER A 262 -13.34 14.13 -2.14
N ILE A 263 -14.14 13.53 -3.02
CA ILE A 263 -13.72 12.42 -3.87
C ILE A 263 -13.88 12.86 -5.32
N LYS A 264 -12.80 12.80 -6.07
CA LYS A 264 -12.79 13.12 -7.50
C LYS A 264 -12.44 11.87 -8.30
N LYS A 265 -13.34 11.47 -9.20
CA LYS A 265 -13.06 10.43 -10.20
C LYS A 265 -12.34 11.03 -11.38
N ILE A 266 -11.27 10.40 -11.83
CA ILE A 266 -10.46 10.75 -12.99
C ILE A 266 -10.50 9.56 -13.96
N ASP A 267 -11.06 9.76 -15.14
CA ASP A 267 -11.00 8.78 -16.23
C ASP A 267 -9.67 8.94 -16.98
N LEU A 268 -8.83 7.91 -16.95
CA LEU A 268 -7.48 7.97 -17.52
C LEU A 268 -7.47 7.99 -19.05
N GLY A 269 -8.51 7.48 -19.71
CA GLY A 269 -8.61 7.46 -21.16
C GLY A 269 -9.06 8.82 -21.73
N SER A 270 -10.16 9.35 -21.22
CA SER A 270 -10.73 10.62 -21.67
C SER A 270 -10.14 11.84 -20.99
N LYS A 271 -9.42 11.66 -19.88
CA LYS A 271 -8.92 12.71 -18.97
C LYS A 271 -10.05 13.57 -18.37
N ALA A 272 -11.26 13.04 -18.34
CA ALA A 272 -12.40 13.70 -17.70
C ALA A 272 -12.36 13.53 -16.19
N THR A 273 -12.79 14.56 -15.48
CA THR A 273 -12.95 14.53 -14.02
C THR A 273 -14.40 14.70 -13.63
N THR A 274 -14.83 13.96 -12.60
CA THR A 274 -16.17 14.04 -12.03
C THR A 274 -16.06 14.05 -10.51
N ASN A 275 -16.67 15.03 -9.85
CA ASN A 275 -16.79 14.99 -8.40
C ASN A 275 -17.81 13.93 -8.00
N ILE A 276 -17.51 13.19 -6.94
CA ILE A 276 -18.45 12.26 -6.32
C ILE A 276 -18.99 12.94 -5.08
N ASP A 277 -20.23 13.36 -5.16
CA ASP A 277 -20.92 13.96 -4.03
C ASP A 277 -21.36 12.88 -3.05
N PHE A 278 -21.20 13.12 -1.78
CA PHE A 278 -21.69 12.24 -0.72
C PHE A 278 -22.20 13.07 0.47
N GLU A 279 -23.16 12.51 1.17
CA GLU A 279 -23.67 13.06 2.42
C GLU A 279 -23.41 12.05 3.54
N ALA A 280 -22.80 12.51 4.62
CA ALA A 280 -22.50 11.70 5.80
C ALA A 280 -23.06 12.40 7.07
N PRO A 281 -24.36 12.30 7.33
CA PRO A 281 -24.93 12.87 8.55
C PRO A 281 -24.39 12.15 9.79
N PHE A 282 -24.04 12.90 10.82
CA PHE A 282 -23.62 12.36 12.10
C PHE A 282 -24.29 13.11 13.26
N ASN A 283 -24.46 12.41 14.38
CA ASN A 283 -24.99 13.02 15.58
C ASN A 283 -23.86 13.73 16.34
N TYR A 284 -23.85 15.05 16.29
CA TYR A 284 -22.89 15.84 17.03
C TYR A 284 -23.33 16.01 18.51
N LYS A 285 -22.45 15.57 19.41
CA LYS A 285 -22.67 15.61 20.86
C LYS A 285 -21.58 16.44 21.54
N PRO A 286 -21.70 17.74 21.60
CA PRO A 286 -20.65 18.67 22.02
C PRO A 286 -20.10 18.43 23.44
N ALA A 287 -20.91 17.91 24.34
CA ALA A 287 -20.48 17.63 25.70
C ALA A 287 -19.57 16.40 25.77
N GLU A 288 -19.95 15.33 25.07
CA GLU A 288 -19.16 14.10 24.99
C GLU A 288 -17.84 14.35 24.22
N GLU A 289 -17.89 15.16 23.16
CA GLU A 289 -16.70 15.53 22.40
C GLU A 289 -15.72 16.33 23.25
N ARG A 290 -16.17 17.33 24.01
CA ARG A 290 -15.28 18.10 24.90
C ARG A 290 -14.60 17.21 25.96
N GLN A 291 -15.36 16.27 26.53
CA GLN A 291 -14.79 15.30 27.47
C GLN A 291 -13.72 14.43 26.78
N TYR A 292 -14.03 13.91 25.60
CA TYR A 292 -13.08 13.12 24.81
C TYR A 292 -11.83 13.93 24.47
N LEU A 293 -11.97 15.19 24.05
CA LEU A 293 -10.82 16.07 23.72
C LEU A 293 -9.93 16.30 24.94
N PHE A 294 -10.53 16.54 26.12
CA PHE A 294 -9.78 16.68 27.36
C PHE A 294 -8.99 15.42 27.68
N ASP A 295 -9.65 14.26 27.69
CA ASP A 295 -9.04 12.97 27.98
C ASP A 295 -7.96 12.63 26.95
N HIS A 296 -8.17 13.01 25.68
CA HIS A 296 -7.22 12.81 24.61
C HIS A 296 -5.95 13.65 24.83
N VAL A 297 -6.10 14.95 25.08
CA VAL A 297 -4.95 15.84 25.36
C VAL A 297 -4.19 15.37 26.60
N TRP A 298 -4.89 15.01 27.65
CA TRP A 298 -4.29 14.53 28.90
C TRP A 298 -3.39 13.30 28.66
N ARG A 299 -3.93 12.30 27.94
CA ARG A 299 -3.16 11.09 27.56
C ARG A 299 -1.97 11.44 26.66
N GLN A 300 -2.16 12.29 25.65
CA GLN A 300 -1.10 12.66 24.71
C GLN A 300 0.07 13.35 25.42
N VAL A 301 -0.20 14.18 26.41
CA VAL A 301 0.86 14.79 27.22
C VAL A 301 1.60 13.74 28.02
N ALA A 302 0.89 12.81 28.68
CA ALA A 302 1.50 11.73 29.44
C ALA A 302 2.41 10.86 28.57
N ASP A 303 1.95 10.50 27.35
CA ASP A 303 2.68 9.60 26.44
C ASP A 303 3.89 10.27 25.78
N LYS A 304 3.82 11.57 25.54
CA LYS A 304 4.82 12.29 24.70
C LYS A 304 5.71 13.24 25.46
N PHE A 305 5.49 13.43 26.75
CA PHE A 305 6.35 14.29 27.55
C PHE A 305 7.75 13.65 27.65
N TYR A 306 8.80 14.45 27.45
CA TYR A 306 10.19 13.97 27.37
C TYR A 306 10.70 13.29 28.66
N ASP A 307 10.13 13.64 29.82
CA ASP A 307 10.45 13.02 31.10
C ASP A 307 9.30 12.10 31.56
N PRO A 308 9.50 10.77 31.57
CA PRO A 308 8.46 9.82 32.01
C PRO A 308 7.96 10.05 33.43
N LYS A 309 8.73 10.79 34.26
CA LYS A 309 8.35 11.15 35.64
C LYS A 309 7.64 12.50 35.70
N MET A 310 7.30 13.10 34.55
CA MET A 310 6.60 14.39 34.47
C MET A 310 7.27 15.49 35.29
N GLN A 311 8.62 15.45 35.43
CA GLN A 311 9.42 16.33 36.29
C GLN A 311 8.96 16.33 37.76
N GLY A 312 8.41 15.22 38.24
CA GLY A 312 7.90 15.08 39.60
C GLY A 312 6.51 15.63 39.83
N VAL A 313 5.81 16.04 38.78
CA VAL A 313 4.38 16.43 38.86
C VAL A 313 3.54 15.15 38.98
N ASP A 314 2.60 15.16 39.91
CA ASP A 314 1.57 14.12 39.97
C ASP A 314 0.57 14.35 38.81
N TRP A 315 0.74 13.59 37.73
CA TRP A 315 -0.05 13.76 36.51
C TRP A 315 -1.47 13.18 36.64
N GLU A 316 -1.72 12.32 37.61
CA GLU A 316 -3.03 11.74 37.85
C GLU A 316 -3.91 12.63 38.76
N TYR A 317 -3.33 13.59 39.46
CA TYR A 317 -4.03 14.56 40.27
C TYR A 317 -4.64 15.67 39.37
#